data_69e9fafb53eccf85e9410b36e75f27d1
#
_entry.id   69e9fafb53eccf85e9410b36e75f27d1
#
_cell.length_a   1.000
_cell.length_b   1.000
_cell.length_c   1.000
_cell.angle_alpha   90.00
_cell.angle_beta   90.00
_cell.angle_gamma   90.00
#
_symmetry.space_group_name_H-M   'P 1'
#
loop_
_entity.id
_entity.type
_entity.pdbx_description
1 polymer ?
#
loop_
_entity_poly.entity_id
_entity_poly.type
_entity_poly.pdbx_seq_one_letter_code
_entity_poly.pdbx_strand_id
1 'polypeptide(L)'
;IRNPNPSDTMRAIFGAMIWRFYKDTGSPNAGYDWLRKLDANVHEYTADGTLMMQKLARREGLITMWDMPDVRLYKEQKNFPVGYNVPASGTPVVIDGIAIIRGAPNEAEAKRFYEFVTTPESLAYAAHKYYRLPVRTDLDRTQLPAWMNEPFKRLPLDWDLLRKQGADWLRYWDTEIRGRSK
;
A
#
# COMPACT_ATOMS: atom_id res chain seq x y z
N ILE A 1 -7.14 9.25 -7.58
CA ILE A 1 -6.52 8.11 -6.85
C ILE A 1 -6.63 6.83 -7.66
N ARG A 2 -5.84 5.79 -7.35
CA ARG A 2 -5.97 4.48 -8.00
C ARG A 2 -7.24 3.76 -7.54
N ASN A 3 -7.89 3.04 -8.48
CA ASN A 3 -9.03 2.18 -8.17
C ASN A 3 -8.60 1.05 -7.22
N PRO A 4 -9.29 0.85 -6.08
CA PRO A 4 -8.93 -0.20 -5.13
C PRO A 4 -9.23 -1.64 -5.64
N ASN A 5 -10.16 -1.84 -6.57
CA ASN A 5 -10.53 -3.18 -7.04
C ASN A 5 -9.33 -3.99 -7.58
N PRO A 6 -8.44 -3.46 -8.43
CA PRO A 6 -7.26 -4.18 -8.91
C PRO A 6 -6.00 -3.92 -8.06
N SER A 7 -6.10 -3.37 -6.84
CA SER A 7 -4.93 -2.91 -6.08
C SER A 7 -4.97 -3.32 -4.62
N ASP A 8 -4.10 -4.25 -4.21
CA ASP A 8 -4.00 -4.67 -2.82
C ASP A 8 -3.56 -3.53 -1.89
N THR A 9 -2.65 -2.65 -2.35
CA THR A 9 -2.27 -1.42 -1.62
C THR A 9 -3.50 -0.56 -1.33
N MET A 10 -4.34 -0.29 -2.33
CA MET A 10 -5.52 0.53 -2.14
C MET A 10 -6.62 -0.18 -1.34
N ARG A 11 -6.76 -1.50 -1.47
CA ARG A 11 -7.63 -2.32 -0.61
C ARG A 11 -7.22 -2.20 0.85
N ALA A 12 -5.92 -2.28 1.13
CA ALA A 12 -5.40 -2.10 2.49
C ALA A 12 -5.66 -0.69 3.02
N ILE A 13 -5.48 0.35 2.21
CA ILE A 13 -5.77 1.74 2.60
C ILE A 13 -7.27 1.93 2.90
N PHE A 14 -8.15 1.50 2.01
CA PHE A 14 -9.61 1.62 2.19
C PHE A 14 -10.08 0.81 3.40
N GLY A 15 -9.61 -0.43 3.52
CA GLY A 15 -9.88 -1.28 4.68
C GLY A 15 -9.39 -0.65 5.99
N ALA A 16 -8.21 -0.04 5.99
CA ALA A 16 -7.68 0.66 7.16
C ALA A 16 -8.54 1.87 7.56
N MET A 17 -9.08 2.62 6.58
CA MET A 17 -9.96 3.75 6.87
C MET A 17 -11.29 3.29 7.48
N ILE A 18 -11.86 2.18 7.01
CA ILE A 18 -13.07 1.60 7.62
C ILE A 18 -12.73 1.02 9.00
N TRP A 19 -11.65 0.26 9.12
CA TRP A 19 -11.22 -0.36 10.38
C TRP A 19 -11.01 0.66 11.52
N ARG A 20 -10.51 1.84 11.24
CA ARG A 20 -10.29 2.90 12.25
C ARG A 20 -11.55 3.23 13.06
N PHE A 21 -12.71 3.15 12.43
CA PHE A 21 -14.01 3.38 13.08
C PHE A 21 -14.63 2.07 13.57
N TYR A 22 -14.47 1.02 12.81
CA TYR A 22 -15.02 -0.31 13.10
C TYR A 22 -14.51 -0.86 14.43
N LYS A 23 -13.22 -0.70 14.74
CA LYS A 23 -12.58 -1.24 15.95
C LYS A 23 -13.23 -0.75 17.26
N ASP A 24 -13.83 0.44 17.25
CA ASP A 24 -14.45 1.05 18.43
C ASP A 24 -15.98 0.84 18.46
N THR A 25 -16.60 0.56 17.32
CA THR A 25 -18.07 0.54 17.19
C THR A 25 -18.64 -0.80 16.74
N GLY A 26 -17.82 -1.68 16.17
CA GLY A 26 -18.28 -2.90 15.50
C GLY A 26 -19.06 -2.65 14.20
N SER A 27 -19.10 -1.40 13.70
CA SER A 27 -19.84 -1.00 12.51
C SER A 27 -18.93 -0.33 11.46
N PRO A 28 -19.06 -0.64 10.16
CA PRO A 28 -18.31 0.01 9.09
C PRO A 28 -18.85 1.38 8.69
N ASN A 29 -20.03 1.80 9.19
CA ASN A 29 -20.78 2.95 8.68
C ASN A 29 -19.99 4.26 8.70
N ALA A 30 -19.33 4.58 9.82
CA ALA A 30 -18.50 5.78 9.90
C ALA A 30 -17.30 5.74 8.95
N GLY A 31 -16.78 4.55 8.64
CA GLY A 31 -15.78 4.35 7.61
C GLY A 31 -16.35 4.61 6.21
N TYR A 32 -17.57 4.16 5.93
CA TYR A 32 -18.25 4.46 4.68
C TYR A 32 -18.54 5.96 4.53
N ASP A 33 -18.90 6.64 5.60
CA ASP A 33 -19.10 8.10 5.56
C ASP A 33 -17.81 8.85 5.26
N TRP A 34 -16.68 8.35 5.79
CA TRP A 34 -15.37 8.87 5.42
C TRP A 34 -15.07 8.63 3.93
N LEU A 35 -15.37 7.44 3.39
CA LEU A 35 -15.18 7.13 1.97
C LEU A 35 -16.10 7.95 1.06
N ARG A 36 -17.34 8.28 1.48
CA ARG A 36 -18.22 9.21 0.74
C ARG A 36 -17.60 10.60 0.65
N LYS A 37 -17.06 11.11 1.76
CA LYS A 37 -16.35 12.40 1.77
C LYS A 37 -15.10 12.38 0.88
N LEU A 38 -14.39 11.26 0.84
CA LEU A 38 -13.28 11.07 -0.07
C LEU A 38 -13.76 11.08 -1.52
N ASP A 39 -14.78 10.28 -1.86
CA ASP A 39 -15.32 10.14 -3.21
C ASP A 39 -15.78 11.49 -3.81
N ALA A 40 -16.41 12.35 -3.00
CA ALA A 40 -16.80 13.70 -3.40
C ALA A 40 -15.60 14.58 -3.85
N ASN A 41 -14.39 14.26 -3.38
CA ASN A 41 -13.17 14.98 -3.70
C ASN A 41 -12.26 14.22 -4.68
N VAL A 42 -12.64 13.02 -5.12
CA VAL A 42 -11.86 12.24 -6.09
C VAL A 42 -12.17 12.72 -7.50
N HIS A 43 -11.15 13.23 -8.19
CA HIS A 43 -11.26 13.59 -9.59
C HIS A 43 -11.48 12.37 -10.48
N GLU A 44 -10.66 11.32 -10.26
CA GLU A 44 -10.68 10.09 -11.06
C GLU A 44 -10.16 8.90 -10.24
N TYR A 45 -10.74 7.72 -10.50
CA TYR A 45 -10.19 6.43 -10.08
C TYR A 45 -9.41 5.80 -11.23
N THR A 46 -8.09 5.92 -11.22
CA THR A 46 -7.23 5.44 -12.31
C THR A 46 -7.11 3.92 -12.33
N ALA A 47 -6.90 3.35 -13.51
CA ALA A 47 -6.77 1.91 -13.70
C ALA A 47 -5.47 1.34 -13.09
N ASP A 48 -4.38 2.11 -13.12
CA ASP A 48 -3.07 1.68 -12.60
C ASP A 48 -2.32 2.80 -11.87
N GLY A 49 -1.28 2.43 -11.12
CA GLY A 49 -0.48 3.36 -10.32
C GLY A 49 0.43 4.26 -11.16
N THR A 50 0.90 3.79 -12.30
CA THR A 50 1.77 4.59 -13.19
C THR A 50 1.00 5.77 -13.77
N LEU A 51 -0.20 5.51 -14.30
CA LEU A 51 -1.08 6.57 -14.80
C LEU A 51 -1.43 7.58 -13.71
N MET A 52 -1.74 7.09 -12.49
CA MET A 52 -2.02 7.96 -11.34
C MET A 52 -0.83 8.89 -11.04
N MET A 53 0.39 8.35 -10.98
CA MET A 53 1.60 9.15 -10.70
C MET A 53 1.90 10.13 -11.82
N GLN A 54 1.68 9.77 -13.09
CA GLN A 54 1.83 10.69 -14.23
C GLN A 54 0.84 11.86 -14.15
N LYS A 55 -0.42 11.58 -13.82
CA LYS A 55 -1.45 12.63 -13.64
C LYS A 55 -1.10 13.56 -12.47
N LEU A 56 -0.62 13.01 -11.35
CA LEU A 56 -0.16 13.81 -10.22
C LEU A 56 1.01 14.72 -10.61
N ALA A 57 2.00 14.18 -11.33
CA ALA A 57 3.15 14.95 -11.81
C ALA A 57 2.75 16.10 -12.76
N ARG A 58 1.72 15.91 -13.56
CA ARG A 58 1.14 16.95 -14.44
C ARG A 58 0.15 17.90 -13.74
N ARG A 59 -0.03 17.73 -12.41
CA ARG A 59 -0.97 18.51 -11.60
C ARG A 59 -2.44 18.36 -12.04
N GLU A 60 -2.82 17.24 -12.64
CA GLU A 60 -4.23 16.88 -12.88
C GLU A 60 -4.97 16.50 -11.59
N GLY A 61 -4.25 16.38 -10.50
CA GLY A 61 -4.69 16.24 -9.12
C GLY A 61 -3.55 16.66 -8.21
N LEU A 62 -3.85 17.14 -7.00
CA LEU A 62 -2.85 17.69 -6.09
C LEU A 62 -2.39 16.68 -5.03
N ILE A 63 -3.24 15.71 -4.68
CA ILE A 63 -3.01 14.74 -3.62
C ILE A 63 -3.50 13.38 -4.07
N THR A 64 -2.76 12.33 -3.69
CA THR A 64 -3.18 10.95 -3.83
C THR A 64 -2.79 10.13 -2.59
N MET A 65 -3.30 8.92 -2.49
CA MET A 65 -2.87 7.93 -1.49
C MET A 65 -2.15 6.80 -2.23
N TRP A 66 -0.94 6.47 -1.78
CA TRP A 66 -0.13 5.44 -2.41
C TRP A 66 0.94 4.91 -1.44
N ASP A 67 1.66 3.86 -1.84
CA ASP A 67 2.79 3.37 -1.05
C ASP A 67 4.02 4.25 -1.20
N MET A 68 4.76 4.39 -0.13
CA MET A 68 5.95 5.23 -0.05
C MET A 68 7.09 4.75 -0.95
N PRO A 69 7.39 3.45 -1.09
CA PRO A 69 8.43 2.97 -1.98
C PRO A 69 8.26 3.43 -3.42
N ASP A 70 7.06 3.33 -3.97
CA ASP A 70 6.79 3.78 -5.33
C ASP A 70 6.92 5.30 -5.48
N VAL A 71 6.41 6.07 -4.50
CA VAL A 71 6.56 7.54 -4.53
C VAL A 71 8.04 7.94 -4.55
N ARG A 72 8.89 7.27 -3.74
CA ARG A 72 10.33 7.49 -3.76
C ARG A 72 10.95 7.13 -5.09
N LEU A 73 10.58 6.00 -5.68
CA LEU A 73 11.07 5.58 -6.99
C LEU A 73 10.74 6.62 -8.07
N TYR A 74 9.51 7.12 -8.11
CA TYR A 74 9.10 8.16 -9.05
C TYR A 74 9.85 9.48 -8.82
N LYS A 75 10.01 9.89 -7.55
CA LYS A 75 10.74 11.10 -7.21
C LYS A 75 12.23 11.00 -7.55
N GLU A 76 12.91 9.96 -7.07
CA GLU A 76 14.37 9.90 -7.04
C GLU A 76 14.96 9.30 -8.32
N GLN A 77 14.27 8.37 -9.00
CA GLN A 77 14.75 7.75 -10.22
C GLN A 77 14.12 8.30 -11.50
N LYS A 78 12.91 8.84 -11.41
CA LYS A 78 12.17 9.37 -12.58
C LYS A 78 12.01 10.88 -12.54
N ASN A 79 12.54 11.56 -11.53
CA ASN A 79 12.50 13.01 -11.33
C ASN A 79 11.08 13.61 -11.38
N PHE A 80 10.08 12.86 -10.90
CA PHE A 80 8.73 13.40 -10.80
C PHE A 80 8.65 14.45 -9.67
N PRO A 81 7.95 15.58 -9.86
CA PRO A 81 7.82 16.63 -8.85
C PRO A 81 6.79 16.25 -7.78
N VAL A 82 7.02 15.15 -7.08
CA VAL A 82 6.14 14.59 -6.06
C VAL A 82 6.87 14.46 -4.73
N GLY A 83 6.12 14.57 -3.64
CA GLY A 83 6.56 14.28 -2.28
C GLY A 83 5.57 13.37 -1.57
N TYR A 84 5.84 13.00 -0.32
CA TYR A 84 4.91 12.23 0.49
C TYR A 84 4.90 12.73 1.93
N ASN A 85 3.79 12.50 2.60
CA ASN A 85 3.63 12.67 4.04
C ASN A 85 3.08 11.40 4.65
N VAL A 86 3.63 10.97 5.77
CA VAL A 86 3.05 9.92 6.60
C VAL A 86 2.05 10.57 7.55
N PRO A 87 0.77 10.16 7.55
CA PRO A 87 -0.22 10.78 8.42
C PRO A 87 0.13 10.61 9.90
N ALA A 88 0.00 11.68 10.70
CA ALA A 88 0.21 11.62 12.16
C ALA A 88 -0.73 10.62 12.85
N SER A 89 -1.90 10.35 12.26
CA SER A 89 -2.83 9.32 12.73
C SER A 89 -2.30 7.90 12.55
N GLY A 90 -1.28 7.70 11.73
CA GLY A 90 -0.68 6.41 11.37
C GLY A 90 -1.01 5.98 9.94
N THR A 91 -0.22 5.02 9.45
CA THR A 91 -0.36 4.43 8.11
C THR A 91 -0.43 2.90 8.17
N PRO A 92 -1.18 2.23 7.29
CA PRO A 92 -1.10 0.78 7.16
C PRO A 92 0.29 0.36 6.68
N VAL A 93 0.75 -0.79 7.16
CA VAL A 93 1.97 -1.44 6.69
C VAL A 93 1.57 -2.75 6.05
N VAL A 94 1.72 -2.83 4.73
CA VAL A 94 1.48 -4.06 3.97
C VAL A 94 2.79 -4.84 3.89
N ILE A 95 2.73 -6.13 4.21
CA ILE A 95 3.87 -7.03 4.11
C ILE A 95 3.67 -7.89 2.87
N ASP A 96 4.54 -7.73 1.90
CA ASP A 96 4.58 -8.59 0.72
C ASP A 96 5.15 -9.96 1.08
N GLY A 97 4.59 -11.00 0.49
CA GLY A 97 5.03 -12.38 0.70
C GLY A 97 5.55 -13.01 -0.58
N ILE A 98 6.45 -13.96 -0.42
CA ILE A 98 6.86 -14.88 -1.48
C ILE A 98 6.58 -16.32 -1.04
N ALA A 99 6.09 -17.15 -1.94
CA ALA A 99 5.81 -18.55 -1.65
C ALA A 99 6.13 -19.44 -2.84
N ILE A 100 6.49 -20.69 -2.56
CA ILE A 100 6.67 -21.73 -3.57
C ILE A 100 5.32 -22.41 -3.81
N ILE A 101 4.90 -22.49 -5.06
CA ILE A 101 3.66 -23.16 -5.43
C ILE A 101 3.83 -24.66 -5.27
N ARG A 102 2.90 -25.30 -4.55
CA ARG A 102 2.91 -26.75 -4.37
C ARG A 102 2.77 -27.46 -5.72
N GLY A 103 3.64 -28.43 -6.00
CA GLY A 103 3.64 -29.18 -7.24
C GLY A 103 4.17 -28.39 -8.45
N ALA A 104 4.92 -27.31 -8.22
CA ALA A 104 5.58 -26.59 -9.31
C ALA A 104 6.54 -27.54 -10.07
N PRO A 105 6.56 -27.49 -11.41
CA PRO A 105 7.39 -28.40 -12.21
C PRO A 105 8.90 -28.19 -11.99
N ASN A 106 9.31 -26.98 -11.58
CA ASN A 106 10.71 -26.60 -11.35
C ASN A 106 10.91 -26.24 -9.85
N GLU A 107 10.50 -27.13 -8.95
CA GLU A 107 10.52 -26.86 -7.49
C GLU A 107 11.93 -26.60 -6.95
N ALA A 108 12.93 -27.32 -7.46
CA ALA A 108 14.32 -27.14 -7.03
C ALA A 108 14.85 -25.74 -7.37
N GLU A 109 14.60 -25.26 -8.57
CA GLU A 109 14.96 -23.91 -9.03
C GLU A 109 14.16 -22.84 -8.27
N ALA A 110 12.87 -23.09 -8.02
CA ALA A 110 12.04 -22.19 -7.23
C ALA A 110 12.56 -22.05 -5.79
N LYS A 111 13.04 -23.13 -5.17
CA LYS A 111 13.69 -23.09 -3.85
C LYS A 111 14.98 -22.27 -3.87
N ARG A 112 15.86 -22.48 -4.85
CA ARG A 112 17.10 -21.69 -5.00
C ARG A 112 16.79 -20.19 -5.19
N PHE A 113 15.78 -19.87 -6.01
CA PHE A 113 15.34 -18.49 -6.19
C PHE A 113 14.79 -17.90 -4.90
N TYR A 114 13.93 -18.64 -4.19
CA TYR A 114 13.39 -18.22 -2.88
C TYR A 114 14.52 -17.94 -1.88
N GLU A 115 15.47 -18.86 -1.75
CA GLU A 115 16.61 -18.68 -0.87
C GLU A 115 17.44 -17.45 -1.25
N PHE A 116 17.73 -17.26 -2.53
CA PHE A 116 18.47 -16.11 -3.04
C PHE A 116 17.78 -14.77 -2.75
N VAL A 117 16.49 -14.62 -3.07
CA VAL A 117 15.79 -13.33 -2.90
C VAL A 117 15.50 -12.97 -1.46
N THR A 118 15.59 -13.94 -0.54
CA THR A 118 15.37 -13.74 0.89
C THR A 118 16.66 -13.57 1.69
N THR A 119 17.82 -13.57 1.03
CA THR A 119 19.12 -13.30 1.71
C THR A 119 19.17 -11.86 2.22
N PRO A 120 19.99 -11.58 3.28
CA PRO A 120 20.25 -10.22 3.74
C PRO A 120 20.69 -9.28 2.62
N GLU A 121 21.61 -9.74 1.75
CA GLU A 121 22.17 -8.97 0.65
C GLU A 121 21.10 -8.60 -0.39
N SER A 122 20.26 -9.56 -0.77
CA SER A 122 19.15 -9.30 -1.73
C SER A 122 18.15 -8.32 -1.17
N LEU A 123 17.81 -8.42 0.11
CA LEU A 123 16.89 -7.48 0.77
C LEU A 123 17.53 -6.09 0.95
N ALA A 124 18.80 -6.00 1.28
CA ALA A 124 19.53 -4.74 1.31
C ALA A 124 19.59 -4.08 -0.08
N TYR A 125 19.85 -4.87 -1.13
CA TYR A 125 19.78 -4.38 -2.51
C TYR A 125 18.40 -3.83 -2.86
N ALA A 126 17.32 -4.56 -2.51
CA ALA A 126 15.94 -4.12 -2.74
C ALA A 126 15.60 -2.84 -1.95
N ALA A 127 16.15 -2.68 -0.73
CA ALA A 127 16.01 -1.47 0.05
C ALA A 127 16.60 -0.25 -0.65
N HIS A 128 17.81 -0.37 -1.20
CA HIS A 128 18.47 0.73 -1.91
C HIS A 128 17.90 0.99 -3.30
N LYS A 129 17.62 -0.06 -4.06
CA LYS A 129 17.23 0.06 -5.47
C LYS A 129 15.75 0.33 -5.67
N TYR A 130 14.91 -0.28 -4.81
CA TYR A 130 13.45 -0.26 -4.95
C TYR A 130 12.72 0.31 -3.73
N TYR A 131 13.47 0.85 -2.77
CA TYR A 131 12.93 1.49 -1.56
C TYR A 131 12.04 0.56 -0.72
N ARG A 132 12.20 -0.76 -0.84
CA ARG A 132 11.43 -1.75 -0.06
C ARG A 132 12.02 -1.92 1.33
N LEU A 133 11.18 -1.74 2.37
CA LEU A 133 11.62 -1.96 3.75
C LEU A 133 11.82 -3.46 3.98
N PRO A 134 13.02 -3.90 4.40
CA PRO A 134 13.27 -5.30 4.66
C PRO A 134 12.52 -5.77 5.90
N VAL A 135 12.03 -7.02 5.87
CA VAL A 135 11.32 -7.65 6.99
C VAL A 135 12.27 -8.40 7.94
N ARG A 136 13.51 -8.68 7.52
CA ARG A 136 14.50 -9.38 8.35
C ARG A 136 14.98 -8.47 9.47
N THR A 137 15.15 -9.06 10.65
CA THR A 137 15.62 -8.37 11.88
C THR A 137 17.12 -8.44 12.09
N ASP A 138 17.81 -9.30 11.33
CA ASP A 138 19.26 -9.54 11.38
C ASP A 138 20.06 -8.70 10.37
N LEU A 139 19.39 -7.80 9.65
CA LEU A 139 20.06 -6.83 8.79
C LEU A 139 20.69 -5.70 9.61
N ASP A 140 21.93 -5.36 9.28
CA ASP A 140 22.57 -4.16 9.80
C ASP A 140 21.86 -2.90 9.27
N ARG A 141 21.12 -2.27 10.14
CA ARG A 141 20.31 -1.08 9.79
C ARG A 141 21.15 0.13 9.40
N THR A 142 22.45 0.16 9.77
CA THR A 142 23.37 1.24 9.34
C THR A 142 23.68 1.17 7.86
N GLN A 143 23.52 0.01 7.25
CA GLN A 143 23.71 -0.21 5.82
C GLN A 143 22.43 0.02 4.99
N LEU A 144 21.32 0.37 5.62
CA LEU A 144 20.07 0.69 4.93
C LEU A 144 19.97 2.20 4.66
N PRO A 145 19.17 2.62 3.67
CA PRO A 145 18.89 4.04 3.46
C PRO A 145 18.42 4.73 4.74
N ALA A 146 18.97 5.89 5.07
CA ALA A 146 18.74 6.59 6.35
C ALA A 146 17.25 6.76 6.68
N TRP A 147 16.42 7.07 5.70
CA TRP A 147 14.97 7.25 5.88
C TRP A 147 14.24 6.00 6.39
N MET A 148 14.79 4.80 6.20
CA MET A 148 14.22 3.55 6.73
C MET A 148 14.36 3.42 8.25
N ASN A 149 15.20 4.25 8.84
CA ASN A 149 15.38 4.35 10.29
C ASN A 149 14.53 5.45 10.93
N GLU A 150 13.86 6.28 10.13
CA GLU A 150 12.94 7.31 10.62
C GLU A 150 11.69 6.64 11.23
N PRO A 151 11.31 7.02 12.45
CA PRO A 151 10.13 6.45 13.08
C PRO A 151 8.86 6.94 12.39
N PHE A 152 7.90 6.05 12.21
CA PHE A 152 6.55 6.39 11.77
C PHE A 152 5.50 5.60 12.54
N LYS A 153 4.32 6.19 12.67
CA LYS A 153 3.21 5.55 13.37
C LYS A 153 2.54 4.52 12.46
N ARG A 154 2.54 3.26 12.90
CA ARG A 154 1.84 2.17 12.23
C ARG A 154 0.40 2.09 12.74
N LEU A 155 -0.55 1.82 11.86
CA LEU A 155 -1.89 1.42 12.26
C LEU A 155 -1.86 -0.07 12.65
N PRO A 156 -2.31 -0.43 13.86
CA PRO A 156 -2.34 -1.83 14.31
C PRO A 156 -3.56 -2.56 13.71
N LEU A 157 -3.53 -2.79 12.39
CA LEU A 157 -4.66 -3.37 11.66
C LEU A 157 -4.91 -4.82 12.07
N ASP A 158 -6.17 -5.18 12.22
CA ASP A 158 -6.62 -6.56 12.30
C ASP A 158 -6.72 -7.15 10.89
N TRP A 159 -5.65 -7.82 10.47
CA TRP A 159 -5.56 -8.42 9.14
C TRP A 159 -6.53 -9.60 8.95
N ASP A 160 -6.89 -10.32 10.03
CA ASP A 160 -7.89 -11.39 9.98
C ASP A 160 -9.28 -10.83 9.74
N LEU A 161 -9.62 -9.74 10.40
CA LEU A 161 -10.86 -9.01 10.14
C LEU A 161 -10.91 -8.50 8.70
N LEU A 162 -9.84 -7.87 8.23
CA LEU A 162 -9.73 -7.36 6.85
C LEU A 162 -9.84 -8.48 5.83
N ARG A 163 -9.27 -9.64 6.10
CA ARG A 163 -9.41 -10.83 5.24
C ARG A 163 -10.86 -11.33 5.19
N LYS A 164 -11.56 -11.29 6.32
CA LYS A 164 -12.96 -11.77 6.41
C LYS A 164 -13.96 -10.79 5.82
N GLN A 165 -13.80 -9.49 6.03
CA GLN A 165 -14.81 -8.48 5.73
C GLN A 165 -14.39 -7.49 4.62
N GLY A 166 -13.12 -7.41 4.30
CA GLY A 166 -12.60 -6.39 3.39
C GLY A 166 -13.20 -6.47 1.98
N ALA A 167 -13.51 -7.68 1.49
CA ALA A 167 -14.17 -7.85 0.20
C ALA A 167 -15.61 -7.29 0.20
N ASP A 168 -16.34 -7.48 1.29
CA ASP A 168 -17.70 -6.95 1.42
C ASP A 168 -17.70 -5.43 1.58
N TRP A 169 -16.76 -4.90 2.35
CA TRP A 169 -16.58 -3.46 2.49
C TRP A 169 -16.23 -2.79 1.15
N LEU A 170 -15.35 -3.43 0.37
CA LEU A 170 -14.96 -2.91 -0.93
C LEU A 170 -16.11 -3.00 -1.95
N ARG A 171 -16.88 -4.10 -1.93
CA ARG A 171 -18.08 -4.24 -2.78
C ARG A 171 -19.10 -3.15 -2.45
N TYR A 172 -19.37 -2.90 -1.16
CA TYR A 172 -20.28 -1.82 -0.75
C TYR A 172 -19.80 -0.45 -1.25
N TRP A 173 -18.48 -0.16 -1.10
CA TRP A 173 -17.93 1.06 -1.65
C TRP A 173 -18.13 1.16 -3.18
N ASP A 174 -17.89 0.08 -3.91
CA ASP A 174 -18.00 0.06 -5.38
C ASP A 174 -19.45 0.28 -5.86
N THR A 175 -20.43 -0.31 -5.15
CA THR A 175 -21.85 -0.23 -5.55
C THR A 175 -22.58 0.97 -4.96
N GLU A 176 -22.23 1.44 -3.75
CA GLU A 176 -23.02 2.43 -3.01
C GLU A 176 -22.32 3.78 -2.81
N ILE A 177 -21.02 3.88 -3.11
CA ILE A 177 -20.26 5.11 -2.85
C ILE A 177 -19.60 5.66 -4.11
N ARG A 178 -18.88 4.82 -4.85
CA ARG A 178 -18.06 5.24 -5.98
C ARG A 178 -18.85 6.03 -7.02
N GLY A 179 -18.46 7.30 -7.22
CA GLY A 179 -19.08 8.20 -8.19
C GLY A 179 -20.49 8.67 -7.86
N ARG A 180 -20.98 8.38 -6.64
CA ARG A 180 -22.32 8.77 -6.18
C ARG A 180 -22.34 9.92 -5.19
N SER A 181 -21.16 10.41 -4.80
CA SER A 181 -20.99 11.45 -3.79
C SER A 181 -20.71 12.84 -4.38
N LYS A 182 -20.86 12.98 -5.70
CA LYS A 182 -20.66 14.23 -6.44
C LYS A 182 -21.98 14.99 -6.60
#